data_f9459b276be9b33450322febb07d2139
#
_entry.id   f9459b276be9b33450322febb07d2139
#
_cell.length_a   1.000
_cell.length_b   1.000
_cell.length_c   1.000
_cell.angle_alpha   90.00
_cell.angle_beta   90.00
_cell.angle_gamma   90.00
#
_symmetry.space_group_name_H-M   'P 1'
#
loop_
_entity.id
_entity.type
_entity.pdbx_description
1 polymer ?
#
loop_
_entity_poly.entity_id
_entity_poly.type
_entity_poly.pdbx_seq_one_letter_code
_entity_poly.pdbx_strand_id
1 'polypeptide(L)'
;MKNYSLISHEDSTELVYKDNNHVTGVSFLPLDKNESVIKSQLQHHFVIFVLKGQVEISCKLYDKKTVKEGHMTFLSKGGFLEITAIGKNASLLFFGFDEVTVRTSESLMDFFQIHGNQKQYIHNTLPLKASMKSIVDRIVSEVRKGKIKNAEICQAWNVELFITFITYYTKTQVTEFFRPLVSTEINFRDFIENNYVEVEGNVEKLIQYSGMTEKPFMKAFKKEFGTTPKTWMTQRFKHDIEHYCSRPNATTTFVASKLRITDVRLCQLTRKYYNCTPMELIEKLHSS
;
A
#
# COMPACT_ATOMS: atom_id res chain seq x y z
N MET A 1 -12.40 17.89 -1.86
CA MET A 1 -11.71 17.15 -0.78
C MET A 1 -12.29 15.75 -0.74
N LYS A 2 -11.54 14.73 -1.14
CA LYS A 2 -11.98 13.34 -0.95
C LYS A 2 -11.36 12.86 0.36
N ASN A 3 -12.20 12.74 1.40
CA ASN A 3 -11.81 12.14 2.65
C ASN A 3 -11.59 10.64 2.44
N TYR A 4 -10.38 10.18 2.61
CA TYR A 4 -10.08 8.75 2.69
C TYR A 4 -10.05 8.36 4.17
N SER A 5 -11.16 7.78 4.65
CA SER A 5 -11.20 7.23 6.01
C SER A 5 -10.29 6.01 6.10
N LEU A 6 -9.25 6.08 6.90
CA LEU A 6 -8.38 4.95 7.20
C LEU A 6 -9.10 3.89 8.03
N ILE A 7 -10.00 4.32 8.91
CA ILE A 7 -10.80 3.47 9.78
C ILE A 7 -12.12 4.20 10.04
N SER A 8 -13.24 3.62 9.63
CA SER A 8 -14.57 4.18 9.93
C SER A 8 -14.98 3.82 11.36
N HIS A 9 -14.45 4.53 12.35
CA HIS A 9 -14.98 4.57 13.71
C HIS A 9 -15.32 6.02 14.04
N GLU A 10 -16.49 6.27 14.62
CA GLU A 10 -16.98 7.61 14.95
C GLU A 10 -16.04 8.38 15.91
N ASP A 11 -15.15 7.69 16.63
CA ASP A 11 -14.19 8.26 17.58
C ASP A 11 -12.74 8.36 17.06
N SER A 12 -12.45 8.01 15.80
CA SER A 12 -11.10 8.10 15.25
C SER A 12 -10.81 9.49 14.72
N THR A 13 -9.80 10.15 15.28
CA THR A 13 -9.30 11.42 14.73
C THR A 13 -8.36 11.08 13.58
N GLU A 14 -8.84 11.25 12.36
CA GLU A 14 -8.09 10.98 11.13
C GLU A 14 -7.57 12.29 10.54
N LEU A 15 -6.30 12.27 10.16
CA LEU A 15 -5.68 13.33 9.38
C LEU A 15 -4.98 12.70 8.20
N VAL A 16 -5.63 12.72 7.05
CA VAL A 16 -5.04 12.30 5.78
C VAL A 16 -4.74 13.51 4.94
N TYR A 17 -3.51 13.60 4.49
CA TYR A 17 -3.11 14.61 3.54
C TYR A 17 -2.69 13.99 2.21
N LYS A 18 -3.18 14.55 1.10
CA LYS A 18 -2.84 14.16 -0.25
C LYS A 18 -2.26 15.36 -1.01
N ASP A 19 -0.99 15.30 -1.32
CA ASP A 19 -0.36 16.14 -2.34
C ASP A 19 -0.40 15.41 -3.69
N ASN A 20 -0.16 16.12 -4.81
CA ASN A 20 -0.41 15.71 -6.19
C ASN A 20 -0.01 14.28 -6.59
N ASN A 21 0.84 13.57 -5.82
CA ASN A 21 1.20 12.18 -6.03
C ASN A 21 1.51 11.38 -4.74
N HIS A 22 1.53 12.00 -3.55
CA HIS A 22 1.96 11.33 -2.32
C HIS A 22 0.92 11.47 -1.22
N VAL A 23 0.68 10.38 -0.48
CA VAL A 23 -0.18 10.40 0.69
C VAL A 23 0.66 10.18 1.93
N THR A 24 0.56 11.11 2.86
CA THR A 24 1.10 10.98 4.21
C THR A 24 0.00 11.34 5.18
N GLY A 25 -0.25 10.49 6.17
CA GLY A 25 -1.33 10.75 7.11
C GLY A 25 -1.12 10.09 8.45
N VAL A 26 -1.79 10.60 9.45
CA VAL A 26 -1.78 10.04 10.80
C VAL A 26 -3.20 9.78 11.26
N SER A 27 -3.41 8.66 11.93
CA SER A 27 -4.70 8.29 12.52
C SER A 27 -4.48 7.74 13.92
N PHE A 28 -5.28 8.20 14.86
CA PHE A 28 -5.29 7.68 16.23
C PHE A 28 -6.49 6.75 16.40
N LEU A 29 -6.23 5.51 16.84
CA LEU A 29 -7.25 4.48 17.03
C LEU A 29 -7.27 4.01 18.50
N PRO A 30 -8.28 4.36 19.28
CA PRO A 30 -8.59 3.67 20.52
C PRO A 30 -9.33 2.36 20.21
N LEU A 31 -9.06 1.31 20.96
CA LEU A 31 -9.74 0.03 20.91
C LEU A 31 -10.14 -0.41 22.31
N ASP A 32 -11.38 -0.81 22.48
CA ASP A 32 -11.83 -1.44 23.70
C ASP A 32 -11.34 -2.86 23.81
N LYS A 33 -11.42 -3.43 25.00
CA LYS A 33 -11.01 -4.82 25.25
C LYS A 33 -11.73 -5.77 24.29
N ASN A 34 -10.96 -6.58 23.56
CA ASN A 34 -11.40 -7.54 22.56
C ASN A 34 -12.11 -6.93 21.33
N GLU A 35 -12.06 -5.62 21.18
CA GLU A 35 -12.50 -4.98 19.97
C GLU A 35 -11.55 -5.28 18.81
N SER A 36 -12.11 -5.51 17.63
CA SER A 36 -11.37 -5.82 16.41
C SER A 36 -11.72 -4.83 15.30
N VAL A 37 -10.71 -4.42 14.58
CA VAL A 37 -10.85 -3.62 13.35
C VAL A 37 -10.27 -4.39 12.18
N ILE A 38 -11.05 -4.48 11.10
CA ILE A 38 -10.68 -5.21 9.88
C ILE A 38 -10.64 -4.24 8.71
N LYS A 39 -9.57 -4.31 7.93
CA LYS A 39 -9.42 -3.64 6.63
C LYS A 39 -9.14 -4.68 5.56
N SER A 40 -9.96 -4.70 4.52
CA SER A 40 -9.84 -5.67 3.43
C SER A 40 -8.69 -5.37 2.47
N GLN A 41 -8.26 -4.10 2.38
CA GLN A 41 -7.14 -3.69 1.52
C GLN A 41 -6.51 -2.41 2.05
N LEU A 42 -5.22 -2.48 2.37
CA LEU A 42 -4.44 -1.30 2.76
C LEU A 42 -4.06 -0.51 1.51
N GLN A 43 -4.49 0.75 1.45
CA GLN A 43 -4.18 1.65 0.32
C GLN A 43 -2.77 2.23 0.41
N HIS A 44 -2.20 2.30 1.62
CA HIS A 44 -0.91 2.90 1.93
C HIS A 44 -0.06 1.95 2.77
N HIS A 45 1.23 2.23 2.86
CA HIS A 45 2.12 1.64 3.86
C HIS A 45 1.85 2.25 5.23
N PHE A 46 1.98 1.47 6.30
CA PHE A 46 1.76 1.95 7.66
C PHE A 46 2.87 1.52 8.61
N VAL A 47 3.34 2.47 9.41
CA VAL A 47 3.97 2.17 10.69
C VAL A 47 2.91 2.32 11.77
N ILE A 48 2.67 1.26 12.54
CA ILE A 48 1.72 1.21 13.64
C ILE A 48 2.48 1.25 14.95
N PHE A 49 2.17 2.23 15.77
CA PHE A 49 2.75 2.39 17.11
C PHE A 49 1.71 1.97 18.16
N VAL A 50 2.05 1.02 19.04
CA VAL A 50 1.21 0.61 20.16
C VAL A 50 1.54 1.52 21.35
N LEU A 51 0.67 2.49 21.58
CA LEU A 51 0.86 3.51 22.61
C LEU A 51 0.45 3.05 24.01
N LYS A 52 -0.57 2.19 24.06
CA LYS A 52 -1.10 1.60 25.30
C LYS A 52 -1.68 0.24 25.02
N GLY A 53 -1.52 -0.69 25.98
CA GLY A 53 -2.11 -2.00 25.91
C GLY A 53 -1.35 -2.96 25.01
N GLN A 54 -2.06 -3.92 24.45
CA GLN A 54 -1.51 -4.99 23.61
C GLN A 54 -2.51 -5.35 22.53
N VAL A 55 -2.02 -5.57 21.32
CA VAL A 55 -2.86 -5.98 20.18
C VAL A 55 -2.33 -7.22 19.53
N GLU A 56 -3.24 -8.01 18.98
CA GLU A 56 -2.97 -9.08 18.03
C GLU A 56 -3.22 -8.56 16.62
N ILE A 57 -2.25 -8.74 15.74
CA ILE A 57 -2.31 -8.28 14.36
C ILE A 57 -2.22 -9.49 13.44
N SER A 58 -3.19 -9.62 12.53
CA SER A 58 -3.16 -10.55 11.40
C SER A 58 -3.09 -9.78 10.10
N CYS A 59 -2.28 -10.22 9.17
CA CYS A 59 -2.23 -9.67 7.82
C CYS A 59 -1.83 -10.76 6.80
N LYS A 60 -1.84 -10.43 5.51
CA LYS A 60 -1.47 -11.37 4.43
C LYS A 60 -0.10 -12.04 4.63
N LEU A 61 0.80 -11.40 5.38
CA LEU A 61 2.20 -11.83 5.55
C LEU A 61 2.41 -12.76 6.73
N TYR A 62 1.49 -12.77 7.69
CA TYR A 62 1.61 -13.59 8.90
C TYR A 62 0.27 -13.75 9.59
N ASP A 63 0.08 -14.93 10.15
CA ASP A 63 -1.01 -15.19 11.08
C ASP A 63 -0.63 -14.64 12.46
N LYS A 64 -1.60 -13.98 13.08
CA LYS A 64 -1.65 -13.56 14.49
C LYS A 64 -0.32 -13.27 15.17
N LYS A 65 0.09 -12.02 15.17
CA LYS A 65 1.24 -11.56 15.94
C LYS A 65 0.85 -10.56 17.01
N THR A 66 1.31 -10.82 18.21
CA THR A 66 1.11 -9.92 19.33
C THR A 66 2.14 -8.79 19.34
N VAL A 67 1.65 -7.55 19.39
CA VAL A 67 2.46 -6.34 19.55
C VAL A 67 2.08 -5.66 20.86
N LYS A 68 3.08 -5.39 21.69
CA LYS A 68 2.91 -4.82 23.04
C LYS A 68 3.09 -3.33 23.04
N GLU A 69 2.60 -2.71 24.11
CA GLU A 69 2.88 -1.30 24.41
C GLU A 69 4.36 -0.93 24.26
N GLY A 70 4.64 0.24 23.72
CA GLY A 70 6.00 0.71 23.50
C GLY A 70 6.72 0.02 22.33
N HIS A 71 5.99 -0.70 21.47
CA HIS A 71 6.52 -1.31 20.25
C HIS A 71 5.80 -0.77 19.01
N MET A 72 6.47 -0.92 17.89
CA MET A 72 5.91 -0.58 16.57
C MET A 72 6.05 -1.73 15.59
N THR A 73 5.23 -1.73 14.56
CA THR A 73 5.24 -2.70 13.47
C THR A 73 5.00 -2.01 12.14
N PHE A 74 5.49 -2.61 11.06
CA PHE A 74 5.32 -2.11 9.71
C PHE A 74 4.38 -3.02 8.90
N LEU A 75 3.49 -2.40 8.13
CA LEU A 75 2.59 -3.07 7.20
C LEU A 75 2.72 -2.46 5.81
N SER A 76 2.91 -3.29 4.80
CA SER A 76 2.92 -2.84 3.41
C SER A 76 1.51 -2.70 2.85
N LYS A 77 1.35 -1.77 1.90
CA LYS A 77 0.10 -1.61 1.13
C LYS A 77 -0.28 -2.90 0.38
N GLY A 78 -1.55 -3.04 0.02
CA GLY A 78 -2.09 -4.16 -0.77
C GLY A 78 -2.57 -5.35 0.04
N GLY A 79 -2.24 -5.44 1.35
CA GLY A 79 -2.67 -6.52 2.23
C GLY A 79 -4.00 -6.26 2.94
N PHE A 80 -4.59 -7.31 3.50
CA PHE A 80 -5.63 -7.14 4.53
C PHE A 80 -4.97 -6.92 5.90
N LEU A 81 -5.72 -6.31 6.80
CA LEU A 81 -5.31 -6.06 8.17
C LEU A 81 -6.45 -6.38 9.10
N GLU A 82 -6.18 -7.16 10.12
CA GLU A 82 -7.04 -7.33 11.28
C GLU A 82 -6.25 -7.02 12.54
N ILE A 83 -6.78 -6.15 13.39
CA ILE A 83 -6.18 -5.78 14.69
C ILE A 83 -7.21 -6.01 15.76
N THR A 84 -6.83 -6.73 16.81
CA THR A 84 -7.67 -7.01 17.97
C THR A 84 -6.96 -6.59 19.24
N ALA A 85 -7.63 -5.80 20.10
CA ALA A 85 -7.11 -5.46 21.43
C ALA A 85 -7.20 -6.66 22.36
N ILE A 86 -6.10 -7.01 23.04
CA ILE A 86 -6.01 -8.18 23.91
C ILE A 86 -5.97 -7.78 25.38
N GLY A 87 -6.85 -8.39 26.16
CA GLY A 87 -6.84 -8.32 27.63
C GLY A 87 -7.29 -6.99 28.22
N LYS A 88 -6.91 -5.86 27.66
CA LYS A 88 -7.26 -4.48 28.10
C LYS A 88 -7.50 -3.61 26.89
N ASN A 89 -8.04 -2.40 27.13
CA ASN A 89 -8.13 -1.38 26.09
C ASN A 89 -6.76 -1.04 25.55
N ALA A 90 -6.67 -0.85 24.25
CA ALA A 90 -5.47 -0.48 23.54
C ALA A 90 -5.61 0.89 22.88
N SER A 91 -4.51 1.54 22.58
CA SER A 91 -4.49 2.72 21.75
C SER A 91 -3.30 2.70 20.79
N LEU A 92 -3.58 3.04 19.56
CA LEU A 92 -2.65 2.93 18.44
C LEU A 92 -2.51 4.28 17.74
N LEU A 93 -1.31 4.54 17.22
CA LEU A 93 -1.09 5.57 16.21
C LEU A 93 -0.71 4.88 14.91
N PHE A 94 -1.44 5.17 13.85
CA PHE A 94 -1.12 4.80 12.49
C PHE A 94 -0.40 5.96 11.81
N PHE A 95 0.73 5.68 11.23
CA PHE A 95 1.44 6.61 10.38
C PHE A 95 1.48 6.03 8.97
N GLY A 96 0.69 6.60 8.06
CA GLY A 96 0.54 6.18 6.68
C GLY A 96 1.45 6.97 5.75
N PHE A 97 2.04 6.30 4.75
CA PHE A 97 2.87 6.91 3.71
C PHE A 97 2.88 6.05 2.45
N ASP A 98 3.12 6.67 1.30
CA ASP A 98 3.27 5.97 0.02
C ASP A 98 4.74 5.89 -0.41
N GLU A 99 5.51 6.92 -0.11
CA GLU A 99 6.92 6.99 -0.44
C GLU A 99 7.75 7.41 0.77
N VAL A 100 8.96 6.88 0.81
CA VAL A 100 9.95 7.27 1.79
C VAL A 100 10.75 8.42 1.21
N THR A 101 10.38 9.63 1.56
CA THR A 101 11.04 10.86 1.11
C THR A 101 12.19 11.24 2.03
N VAL A 102 13.27 10.49 2.03
CA VAL A 102 14.51 10.96 2.63
C VAL A 102 15.48 11.27 1.51
N ARG A 103 15.67 12.56 1.23
CA ARG A 103 16.78 13.05 0.41
C ARG A 103 18.06 12.99 1.24
N THR A 104 18.56 11.80 1.49
CA THR A 104 19.96 11.61 1.88
C THR A 104 20.73 11.19 0.62
N SER A 105 22.04 11.40 0.60
CA SER A 105 22.94 11.00 -0.49
C SER A 105 22.88 9.51 -0.84
N GLU A 106 22.29 8.70 0.00
CA GLU A 106 21.88 7.32 -0.25
C GLU A 106 20.36 7.25 -0.08
N SER A 107 19.65 6.91 -1.16
CA SER A 107 18.22 6.66 -1.04
C SER A 107 18.00 5.49 -0.06
N LEU A 108 16.90 5.50 0.71
CA LEU A 108 16.56 4.34 1.54
C LEU A 108 16.47 3.05 0.69
N MET A 109 16.16 3.17 -0.59
CA MET A 109 16.16 2.05 -1.53
C MET A 109 17.56 1.51 -1.75
N ASP A 110 18.60 2.37 -1.85
CA ASP A 110 20.01 1.93 -1.91
C ASP A 110 20.46 1.30 -0.59
N PHE A 111 19.94 1.82 0.53
CA PHE A 111 20.13 1.23 1.85
C PHE A 111 19.57 -0.20 1.94
N PHE A 112 18.45 -0.46 1.27
CA PHE A 112 17.77 -1.76 1.26
C PHE A 112 18.32 -2.72 0.19
N GLN A 113 18.87 -2.24 -0.92
CA GLN A 113 19.33 -3.09 -2.04
C GLN A 113 20.54 -3.99 -1.73
N ILE A 114 21.26 -3.76 -0.65
CA ILE A 114 22.59 -4.38 -0.45
C ILE A 114 22.54 -5.79 0.16
N HIS A 115 21.43 -6.32 0.70
CA HIS A 115 21.46 -7.60 1.43
C HIS A 115 20.23 -8.49 1.22
N GLY A 116 19.95 -8.84 -0.01
CA GLY A 116 18.91 -9.82 -0.35
C GLY A 116 19.35 -11.29 -0.25
N ASN A 117 19.70 -11.80 0.91
CA ASN A 117 19.71 -13.25 1.11
C ASN A 117 18.33 -13.68 1.59
N GLN A 118 17.68 -14.54 0.80
CA GLN A 118 16.35 -15.13 1.01
C GLN A 118 16.33 -15.95 2.29
N LYS A 119 16.04 -15.31 3.41
CA LYS A 119 15.52 -16.00 4.58
C LYS A 119 14.03 -15.72 4.67
N GLN A 120 13.28 -16.74 5.06
CA GLN A 120 11.84 -16.65 5.32
C GLN A 120 11.53 -15.35 6.11
N TYR A 121 10.58 -14.56 5.63
CA TYR A 121 10.21 -13.31 6.27
C TYR A 121 9.76 -13.55 7.70
N ILE A 122 10.49 -13.01 8.64
CA ILE A 122 10.09 -12.96 10.05
C ILE A 122 9.63 -11.53 10.30
N HIS A 123 8.35 -11.38 10.56
CA HIS A 123 7.79 -10.09 10.94
C HIS A 123 8.49 -9.55 12.19
N ASN A 124 9.14 -8.42 12.07
CA ASN A 124 9.85 -7.78 13.16
C ASN A 124 9.04 -6.63 13.75
N THR A 125 8.84 -6.68 15.06
CA THR A 125 8.45 -5.52 15.84
C THR A 125 9.70 -4.86 16.39
N LEU A 126 9.71 -3.53 16.43
CA LEU A 126 10.79 -2.78 17.06
C LEU A 126 10.29 -2.07 18.31
N PRO A 127 11.10 -2.00 19.37
CA PRO A 127 10.78 -1.18 20.53
C PRO A 127 10.89 0.31 20.17
N LEU A 128 10.03 1.12 20.77
CA LEU A 128 10.11 2.58 20.68
C LEU A 128 11.30 3.07 21.52
N LYS A 129 12.40 3.40 20.88
CA LYS A 129 13.51 4.12 21.56
C LYS A 129 13.09 5.52 21.96
N ALA A 130 13.77 6.11 22.93
CA ALA A 130 13.39 7.41 23.53
C ALA A 130 13.16 8.51 22.47
N SER A 131 14.05 8.61 21.48
CA SER A 131 13.92 9.58 20.38
C SER A 131 12.66 9.34 19.54
N MET A 132 12.37 8.08 19.17
CA MET A 132 11.17 7.73 18.42
C MET A 132 9.91 7.99 19.25
N LYS A 133 9.93 7.64 20.54
CA LYS A 133 8.82 7.89 21.45
C LYS A 133 8.51 9.39 21.57
N SER A 134 9.52 10.25 21.68
CA SER A 134 9.34 11.70 21.74
C SER A 134 8.60 12.25 20.52
N ILE A 135 8.95 11.79 19.32
CA ILE A 135 8.27 12.17 18.08
C ILE A 135 6.82 11.69 18.08
N VAL A 136 6.60 10.42 18.42
CA VAL A 136 5.27 9.81 18.48
C VAL A 136 4.38 10.53 19.49
N ASP A 137 4.88 10.82 20.69
CA ASP A 137 4.12 11.54 21.72
C ASP A 137 3.74 12.96 21.25
N ARG A 138 4.64 13.66 20.55
CA ARG A 138 4.36 14.96 19.94
C ARG A 138 3.26 14.85 18.87
N ILE A 139 3.38 13.90 17.94
CA ILE A 139 2.37 13.66 16.91
C ILE A 139 1.01 13.40 17.55
N VAL A 140 0.94 12.50 18.54
CA VAL A 140 -0.30 12.17 19.25
C VAL A 140 -0.89 13.42 19.94
N SER A 141 -0.06 14.25 20.55
CA SER A 141 -0.50 15.49 21.17
C SER A 141 -1.13 16.44 20.16
N GLU A 142 -0.52 16.62 18.99
CA GLU A 142 -1.04 17.51 17.95
C GLU A 142 -2.32 16.95 17.29
N VAL A 143 -2.37 15.63 17.02
CA VAL A 143 -3.57 14.96 16.50
C VAL A 143 -4.76 15.16 17.45
N ARG A 144 -4.57 14.92 18.75
CA ARG A 144 -5.63 15.07 19.76
C ARG A 144 -6.13 16.49 19.93
N LYS A 145 -5.28 17.49 19.72
CA LYS A 145 -5.68 18.91 19.77
C LYS A 145 -6.53 19.34 18.56
N GLY A 146 -6.62 18.51 17.52
CA GLY A 146 -7.34 18.84 16.28
C GLY A 146 -6.77 20.07 15.54
N LYS A 147 -5.52 20.43 15.80
CA LYS A 147 -4.89 21.65 15.28
C LYS A 147 -4.18 21.47 13.95
N ILE A 148 -4.04 20.23 13.48
CA ILE A 148 -3.30 19.94 12.26
C ILE A 148 -4.18 20.26 11.07
N LYS A 149 -3.90 21.37 10.42
CA LYS A 149 -4.62 21.83 9.21
C LYS A 149 -3.73 21.81 7.97
N ASN A 150 -2.48 21.43 8.16
CA ASN A 150 -1.46 21.61 7.14
C ASN A 150 -0.76 20.30 6.83
N ALA A 151 -0.60 20.06 5.55
CA ALA A 151 0.04 18.97 4.89
C ALA A 151 1.51 18.83 5.18
N GLU A 152 2.15 19.96 5.08
CA GLU A 152 3.60 20.05 5.17
C GLU A 152 4.07 19.52 6.53
N ILE A 153 3.22 19.59 7.55
CA ILE A 153 3.56 19.04 8.89
C ILE A 153 3.61 17.50 8.84
N CYS A 154 2.70 16.85 8.09
CA CYS A 154 2.73 15.39 7.94
C CYS A 154 3.95 14.95 7.13
N GLN A 155 4.33 15.71 6.11
CA GLN A 155 5.56 15.44 5.35
C GLN A 155 6.81 15.64 6.22
N ALA A 156 6.85 16.69 7.04
CA ALA A 156 7.95 16.92 7.96
C ALA A 156 8.08 15.76 8.97
N TRP A 157 6.97 15.25 9.51
CA TRP A 157 6.97 14.09 10.38
C TRP A 157 7.43 12.82 9.65
N ASN A 158 7.07 12.64 8.37
CA ASN A 158 7.57 11.53 7.57
C ASN A 158 9.10 11.55 7.51
N VAL A 159 9.67 12.67 7.12
CA VAL A 159 11.13 12.86 7.08
C VAL A 159 11.76 12.62 8.45
N GLU A 160 11.21 13.20 9.51
CA GLU A 160 11.73 13.07 10.87
C GLU A 160 11.70 11.63 11.38
N LEU A 161 10.61 10.87 11.12
CA LEU A 161 10.50 9.46 11.48
C LEU A 161 11.56 8.62 10.76
N PHE A 162 11.75 8.81 9.47
CA PHE A 162 12.74 8.04 8.72
C PHE A 162 14.18 8.39 9.09
N ILE A 163 14.49 9.67 9.32
CA ILE A 163 15.80 10.08 9.86
C ILE A 163 16.03 9.41 11.22
N THR A 164 15.02 9.35 12.07
CA THR A 164 15.10 8.70 13.38
C THR A 164 15.34 7.20 13.28
N PHE A 165 14.71 6.52 12.31
CA PHE A 165 15.00 5.11 12.03
C PHE A 165 16.49 4.92 11.67
N ILE A 166 17.01 5.71 10.75
CA ILE A 166 18.40 5.59 10.27
C ILE A 166 19.40 5.94 11.39
N THR A 167 19.06 6.92 12.23
CA THR A 167 19.99 7.41 13.25
C THR A 167 20.05 6.52 14.49
N TYR A 168 18.92 6.00 14.91
CA TYR A 168 18.83 5.35 16.24
C TYR A 168 18.62 3.84 16.20
N TYR A 169 18.27 3.25 15.05
CA TYR A 169 18.18 1.80 14.90
C TYR A 169 19.35 1.28 14.06
N THR A 170 19.74 0.03 14.29
CA THR A 170 20.81 -0.57 13.50
C THR A 170 20.35 -0.82 12.07
N LYS A 171 21.29 -0.84 11.11
CA LYS A 171 20.99 -1.15 9.71
C LYS A 171 20.17 -2.45 9.58
N THR A 172 20.55 -3.50 10.31
CA THR A 172 19.83 -4.77 10.31
C THR A 172 18.40 -4.61 10.82
N GLN A 173 18.17 -3.86 11.92
CA GLN A 173 16.83 -3.62 12.45
C GLN A 173 15.95 -2.89 11.44
N VAL A 174 16.47 -1.84 10.79
CA VAL A 174 15.72 -1.05 9.80
C VAL A 174 15.41 -1.90 8.57
N THR A 175 16.39 -2.65 8.05
CA THR A 175 16.22 -3.52 6.88
C THR A 175 15.17 -4.61 7.15
N GLU A 176 15.26 -5.28 8.30
CA GLU A 176 14.28 -6.33 8.66
C GLU A 176 12.89 -5.77 8.91
N PHE A 177 12.79 -4.58 9.51
CA PHE A 177 11.52 -3.92 9.80
C PHE A 177 10.77 -3.52 8.51
N PHE A 178 11.49 -2.92 7.56
CA PHE A 178 10.95 -2.49 6.28
C PHE A 178 11.14 -3.53 5.15
N ARG A 179 11.56 -4.74 5.47
CA ARG A 179 11.73 -5.82 4.47
C ARG A 179 10.53 -5.99 3.53
N PRO A 180 9.25 -5.86 3.97
CA PRO A 180 8.12 -5.94 3.05
C PRO A 180 8.09 -4.87 1.95
N LEU A 181 8.78 -3.74 2.13
CA LEU A 181 8.96 -2.75 1.04
C LEU A 181 9.91 -3.26 -0.04
N VAL A 182 10.83 -4.13 0.34
CA VAL A 182 11.97 -4.56 -0.49
C VAL A 182 11.85 -6.01 -0.96
N SER A 183 10.99 -6.81 -0.31
CA SER A 183 10.79 -8.21 -0.67
C SER A 183 10.06 -8.29 -2.01
N THR A 184 10.83 -8.45 -3.06
CA THR A 184 10.40 -8.57 -4.45
C THR A 184 9.34 -9.67 -4.68
N GLU A 185 9.26 -10.66 -3.80
CA GLU A 185 8.29 -11.77 -3.98
C GLU A 185 6.85 -11.40 -3.63
N ILE A 186 6.62 -10.55 -2.63
CA ILE A 186 5.26 -10.15 -2.21
C ILE A 186 4.80 -8.90 -2.96
N ASN A 187 5.74 -7.99 -3.22
CA ASN A 187 5.45 -6.72 -3.91
C ASN A 187 5.43 -6.85 -5.44
N PHE A 188 6.04 -7.87 -6.03
CA PHE A 188 6.14 -7.96 -7.48
C PHE A 188 4.78 -8.20 -8.13
N ARG A 189 3.97 -9.12 -7.60
CA ARG A 189 2.58 -9.34 -8.09
C ARG A 189 1.73 -8.09 -7.92
N ASP A 190 1.71 -7.54 -6.70
CA ASP A 190 0.95 -6.34 -6.36
C ASP A 190 1.45 -5.14 -7.19
N PHE A 191 2.77 -5.02 -7.40
CA PHE A 191 3.34 -4.01 -8.28
C PHE A 191 2.80 -4.15 -9.71
N ILE A 192 2.82 -5.35 -10.28
CA ILE A 192 2.31 -5.60 -11.64
C ILE A 192 0.82 -5.30 -11.72
N GLU A 193 0.02 -5.82 -10.77
CA GLU A 193 -1.43 -5.64 -10.74
C GLU A 193 -1.87 -4.19 -10.54
N ASN A 194 -1.06 -3.37 -9.86
CA ASN A 194 -1.35 -1.95 -9.67
C ASN A 194 -0.91 -1.07 -10.85
N ASN A 195 0.10 -1.48 -11.62
CA ASN A 195 0.71 -0.62 -12.63
C ASN A 195 0.40 -1.04 -14.09
N TYR A 196 -0.13 -2.24 -14.35
CA TYR A 196 -0.34 -2.73 -15.71
C TYR A 196 -1.28 -1.85 -16.55
N VAL A 197 -2.22 -1.17 -15.92
CA VAL A 197 -3.15 -0.24 -16.57
C VAL A 197 -2.43 1.03 -17.00
N GLU A 198 -1.64 1.63 -16.10
CA GLU A 198 -0.92 2.88 -16.36
C GLU A 198 0.11 2.77 -17.48
N VAL A 199 0.76 1.61 -17.57
CA VAL A 199 1.74 1.36 -18.65
C VAL A 199 1.07 0.99 -19.96
N GLU A 200 -0.26 0.88 -20.02
CA GLU A 200 -1.06 0.62 -21.22
C GLU A 200 -0.60 -0.60 -22.04
N GLY A 201 -0.07 -1.61 -21.37
CA GLY A 201 0.47 -2.80 -22.01
C GLY A 201 1.90 -2.64 -22.55
N ASN A 202 2.59 -1.56 -22.23
CA ASN A 202 4.00 -1.35 -22.57
C ASN A 202 4.90 -2.04 -21.53
N VAL A 203 5.57 -3.12 -21.94
CA VAL A 203 6.45 -3.93 -21.07
C VAL A 203 7.69 -3.14 -20.64
N GLU A 204 8.26 -2.31 -21.51
CA GLU A 204 9.45 -1.51 -21.23
C GLU A 204 9.17 -0.49 -20.13
N LYS A 205 8.01 0.21 -20.22
CA LYS A 205 7.57 1.11 -19.15
C LYS A 205 7.37 0.36 -17.82
N LEU A 206 6.80 -0.84 -17.87
CA LEU A 206 6.60 -1.65 -16.66
C LEU A 206 7.93 -2.07 -16.02
N ILE A 207 8.91 -2.42 -16.84
CA ILE A 207 10.27 -2.71 -16.38
C ILE A 207 10.90 -1.45 -15.76
N GLN A 208 10.79 -0.33 -16.43
CA GLN A 208 11.31 0.96 -15.92
C GLN A 208 10.67 1.35 -14.57
N TYR A 209 9.35 1.19 -14.44
CA TYR A 209 8.63 1.46 -13.19
C TYR A 209 9.05 0.52 -12.05
N SER A 210 9.45 -0.71 -12.37
CA SER A 210 9.92 -1.67 -11.37
C SER A 210 11.30 -1.36 -10.80
N GLY A 211 12.06 -0.47 -11.42
CA GLY A 211 13.49 -0.23 -11.11
C GLY A 211 14.40 -1.42 -11.38
N MET A 212 13.90 -2.49 -12.01
CA MET A 212 14.67 -3.69 -12.33
C MET A 212 15.26 -3.59 -13.75
N THR A 213 16.36 -4.32 -13.98
CA THR A 213 16.81 -4.58 -15.35
C THR A 213 15.98 -5.66 -16.01
N GLU A 214 15.95 -5.71 -17.34
CA GLU A 214 15.06 -6.57 -18.11
C GLU A 214 15.16 -8.06 -17.75
N LYS A 215 16.37 -8.62 -17.70
CA LYS A 215 16.57 -10.06 -17.43
C LYS A 215 16.02 -10.50 -16.06
N PRO A 216 16.35 -9.85 -14.93
CA PRO A 216 15.76 -10.14 -13.62
C PRO A 216 14.23 -9.98 -13.61
N PHE A 217 13.71 -8.90 -14.23
CA PHE A 217 12.28 -8.66 -14.33
C PHE A 217 11.54 -9.80 -15.06
N MET A 218 12.01 -10.19 -16.23
CA MET A 218 11.41 -11.28 -17.01
C MET A 218 11.44 -12.62 -16.26
N LYS A 219 12.52 -12.90 -15.53
CA LYS A 219 12.65 -14.09 -14.70
C LYS A 219 11.65 -14.08 -13.54
N ALA A 220 11.55 -12.96 -12.83
CA ALA A 220 10.60 -12.78 -11.74
C ALA A 220 9.15 -12.88 -12.24
N PHE A 221 8.85 -12.25 -13.38
CA PHE A 221 7.54 -12.29 -13.98
C PHE A 221 7.10 -13.71 -14.37
N LYS A 222 7.99 -14.45 -15.02
CA LYS A 222 7.71 -15.83 -15.40
C LYS A 222 7.54 -16.74 -14.18
N LYS A 223 8.34 -16.53 -13.12
CA LYS A 223 8.21 -17.26 -11.85
C LYS A 223 6.85 -17.00 -11.20
N GLU A 224 6.39 -15.74 -11.20
CA GLU A 224 5.20 -15.32 -10.47
C GLU A 224 3.89 -15.57 -11.23
N PHE A 225 3.88 -15.33 -12.53
CA PHE A 225 2.68 -15.39 -13.38
C PHE A 225 2.65 -16.59 -14.35
N GLY A 226 3.74 -17.35 -14.45
CA GLY A 226 3.83 -18.52 -15.35
C GLY A 226 3.88 -18.20 -16.84
N THR A 227 3.82 -16.91 -17.22
CA THR A 227 3.74 -16.45 -18.62
C THR A 227 4.57 -15.19 -18.85
N THR A 228 4.53 -14.63 -20.07
CA THR A 228 5.22 -13.37 -20.36
C THR A 228 4.40 -12.15 -19.94
N PRO A 229 5.04 -11.00 -19.63
CA PRO A 229 4.33 -9.77 -19.28
C PRO A 229 3.30 -9.35 -20.33
N LYS A 230 3.67 -9.39 -21.60
CA LYS A 230 2.79 -9.02 -22.72
C LYS A 230 1.55 -9.91 -22.81
N THR A 231 1.72 -11.21 -22.68
CA THR A 231 0.61 -12.18 -22.71
C THR A 231 -0.31 -11.98 -21.52
N TRP A 232 0.27 -11.86 -20.33
CA TRP A 232 -0.50 -11.65 -19.10
C TRP A 232 -1.31 -10.35 -19.13
N MET A 233 -0.69 -9.22 -19.48
CA MET A 233 -1.39 -7.94 -19.57
C MET A 233 -2.54 -7.98 -20.61
N THR A 234 -2.32 -8.65 -21.75
CA THR A 234 -3.37 -8.81 -22.74
C THR A 234 -4.56 -9.60 -22.21
N GLN A 235 -4.31 -10.71 -21.52
CA GLN A 235 -5.36 -11.53 -20.91
C GLN A 235 -6.08 -10.76 -19.79
N ARG A 236 -5.33 -10.03 -18.97
CA ARG A 236 -5.90 -9.22 -17.88
C ARG A 236 -6.79 -8.11 -18.41
N PHE A 237 -6.35 -7.35 -19.43
CA PHE A 237 -7.19 -6.33 -20.05
C PHE A 237 -8.47 -6.94 -20.66
N LYS A 238 -8.39 -8.07 -21.33
CA LYS A 238 -9.58 -8.75 -21.85
C LYS A 238 -10.56 -9.08 -20.72
N HIS A 239 -10.08 -9.77 -19.71
CA HIS A 239 -10.89 -10.13 -18.55
C HIS A 239 -11.57 -8.92 -17.89
N ASP A 240 -10.82 -7.84 -17.68
CA ASP A 240 -11.37 -6.66 -17.00
C ASP A 240 -12.37 -5.89 -17.90
N ILE A 241 -12.13 -5.83 -19.20
CA ILE A 241 -13.10 -5.27 -20.16
C ILE A 241 -14.40 -6.10 -20.13
N GLU A 242 -14.33 -7.41 -20.25
CA GLU A 242 -15.50 -8.28 -20.18
C GLU A 242 -16.23 -8.15 -18.86
N HIS A 243 -15.51 -8.16 -17.76
CA HIS A 243 -16.06 -8.02 -16.40
C HIS A 243 -16.84 -6.72 -16.23
N TYR A 244 -16.32 -5.58 -16.71
CA TYR A 244 -17.02 -4.30 -16.56
C TYR A 244 -18.11 -4.09 -17.62
N CYS A 245 -17.95 -4.63 -18.83
CA CYS A 245 -18.98 -4.58 -19.86
C CYS A 245 -20.21 -5.45 -19.52
N SER A 246 -20.04 -6.56 -18.80
CA SER A 246 -21.14 -7.45 -18.40
C SER A 246 -21.97 -6.93 -17.21
N ARG A 247 -21.58 -5.80 -16.59
CA ARG A 247 -22.33 -5.26 -15.46
C ARG A 247 -23.65 -4.61 -15.89
N PRO A 248 -24.73 -4.75 -15.10
CA PRO A 248 -25.98 -4.05 -15.36
C PRO A 248 -25.75 -2.55 -15.53
N ASN A 249 -26.34 -1.95 -16.54
CA ASN A 249 -26.22 -0.52 -16.88
C ASN A 249 -24.77 -0.06 -17.21
N ALA A 250 -23.93 -0.96 -17.70
CA ALA A 250 -22.60 -0.57 -18.18
C ALA A 250 -22.72 0.45 -19.33
N THR A 251 -21.90 1.48 -19.28
CA THR A 251 -21.74 2.46 -20.36
C THR A 251 -20.26 2.53 -20.75
N THR A 252 -19.95 3.00 -21.96
CA THR A 252 -18.55 3.17 -22.39
C THR A 252 -17.75 3.99 -21.39
N THR A 253 -18.29 5.12 -20.95
CA THR A 253 -17.63 6.00 -19.97
C THR A 253 -17.45 5.32 -18.60
N PHE A 254 -18.44 4.53 -18.15
CA PHE A 254 -18.31 3.76 -16.91
C PHE A 254 -17.16 2.74 -17.01
N VAL A 255 -17.10 1.96 -18.09
CA VAL A 255 -16.05 0.96 -18.32
C VAL A 255 -14.68 1.61 -18.40
N ALA A 256 -14.54 2.69 -19.17
CA ALA A 256 -13.30 3.44 -19.30
C ALA A 256 -12.81 3.98 -17.95
N SER A 257 -13.72 4.56 -17.14
CA SER A 257 -13.41 5.09 -15.81
C SER A 257 -12.93 3.99 -14.84
N LYS A 258 -13.57 2.80 -14.88
CA LYS A 258 -13.16 1.66 -14.04
C LYS A 258 -11.80 1.10 -14.43
N LEU A 259 -11.51 1.08 -15.72
CA LEU A 259 -10.21 0.70 -16.27
C LEU A 259 -9.15 1.81 -16.16
N ARG A 260 -9.52 3.02 -15.71
CA ARG A 260 -8.64 4.19 -15.62
C ARG A 260 -7.98 4.55 -16.96
N ILE A 261 -8.72 4.37 -18.06
CA ILE A 261 -8.28 4.71 -19.41
C ILE A 261 -9.27 5.70 -20.05
N THR A 262 -8.89 6.27 -21.18
CA THR A 262 -9.79 7.14 -21.97
C THR A 262 -10.79 6.32 -22.77
N ASP A 263 -11.96 6.90 -23.13
CA ASP A 263 -12.96 6.27 -24.00
C ASP A 263 -12.34 5.88 -25.36
N VAL A 264 -11.46 6.74 -25.89
CA VAL A 264 -10.72 6.47 -27.12
C VAL A 264 -9.86 5.22 -27.00
N ARG A 265 -9.17 5.08 -25.87
CA ARG A 265 -8.34 3.91 -25.60
C ARG A 265 -9.18 2.64 -25.45
N LEU A 266 -10.32 2.72 -24.77
CA LEU A 266 -11.25 1.60 -24.68
C LEU A 266 -11.72 1.15 -26.06
N CYS A 267 -12.10 2.09 -26.94
CA CYS A 267 -12.48 1.78 -28.33
C CYS A 267 -11.35 1.07 -29.11
N GLN A 268 -10.11 1.50 -28.93
CA GLN A 268 -8.96 0.85 -29.56
C GLN A 268 -8.79 -0.60 -29.06
N LEU A 269 -8.92 -0.81 -27.74
CA LEU A 269 -8.76 -2.13 -27.12
C LEU A 269 -9.89 -3.08 -27.51
N THR A 270 -11.15 -2.63 -27.51
CA THR A 270 -12.29 -3.48 -27.92
C THR A 270 -12.23 -3.84 -29.40
N ARG A 271 -11.88 -2.90 -30.27
CA ARG A 271 -11.65 -3.22 -31.70
C ARG A 271 -10.51 -4.21 -31.89
N LYS A 272 -9.40 -4.03 -31.15
CA LYS A 272 -8.24 -4.91 -31.25
C LYS A 272 -8.51 -6.33 -30.77
N TYR A 273 -9.27 -6.48 -29.67
CA TYR A 273 -9.44 -7.79 -29.01
C TYR A 273 -10.74 -8.50 -29.38
N TYR A 274 -11.79 -7.76 -29.75
CA TYR A 274 -13.14 -8.28 -29.98
C TYR A 274 -13.70 -7.95 -31.37
N ASN A 275 -12.97 -7.15 -32.17
CA ASN A 275 -13.42 -6.64 -33.48
C ASN A 275 -14.76 -5.89 -33.43
N CYS A 276 -15.08 -5.23 -32.32
CA CYS A 276 -16.31 -4.45 -32.13
C CYS A 276 -16.06 -3.19 -31.30
N THR A 277 -17.04 -2.30 -31.28
CA THR A 277 -17.04 -1.13 -30.41
C THR A 277 -17.36 -1.52 -28.95
N PRO A 278 -17.05 -0.67 -27.95
CA PRO A 278 -17.44 -0.93 -26.57
C PRO A 278 -18.94 -1.12 -26.37
N MET A 279 -19.77 -0.37 -27.09
CA MET A 279 -21.23 -0.44 -27.01
C MET A 279 -21.73 -1.80 -27.55
N GLU A 280 -21.28 -2.18 -28.73
CA GLU A 280 -21.60 -3.49 -29.32
C GLU A 280 -21.15 -4.66 -28.44
N LEU A 281 -20.01 -4.52 -27.73
CA LEU A 281 -19.54 -5.55 -26.78
C LEU A 281 -20.47 -5.63 -25.57
N ILE A 282 -20.90 -4.48 -25.01
CA ILE A 282 -21.85 -4.42 -23.91
C ILE A 282 -23.17 -5.09 -24.31
N GLU A 283 -23.74 -4.71 -25.46
CA GLU A 283 -24.98 -5.30 -25.98
C GLU A 283 -24.88 -6.81 -26.15
N LYS A 284 -23.78 -7.28 -26.72
CA LYS A 284 -23.52 -8.70 -26.95
C LYS A 284 -23.43 -9.49 -25.63
N LEU A 285 -22.77 -8.93 -24.61
CA LEU A 285 -22.62 -9.60 -23.31
C LEU A 285 -23.93 -9.58 -22.47
N HIS A 286 -24.84 -8.65 -22.73
CA HIS A 286 -26.14 -8.61 -22.08
C HIS A 286 -27.18 -9.46 -22.79
N SER A 287 -26.93 -9.86 -24.04
CA SER A 287 -27.85 -10.69 -24.84
C SER A 287 -27.53 -12.19 -24.76
N SER A 288 -26.41 -12.55 -24.08
CA SER A 288 -25.94 -13.91 -23.86
C SER A 288 -26.29 -14.40 -22.48
#